data_8f4bccabb8c0c03ad279a5f74b51a6d5
#
_entry.id   8f4bccabb8c0c03ad279a5f74b51a6d5
#
_cell.length_a   1.000
_cell.length_b   1.000
_cell.length_c   1.000
_cell.angle_alpha   90.00
_cell.angle_beta   90.00
_cell.angle_gamma   90.00
#
_symmetry.space_group_name_H-M   'P 1'
#
loop_
_entity.id
_entity.type
_entity.pdbx_description
1 polymer ?
#
loop_
_entity_poly.entity_id
_entity_poly.type
_entity_poly.pdbx_seq_one_letter_code
_entity_poly.pdbx_strand_id
1 'polypeptide(L)'
;MSKKVYVLWFGQTLSWTGSAMSFFAIGVWIFETTGRASALSTILFTVGIVGVVTGPFGGVLADRFPRKQLIISFDLVIAFLMCVIGYFAINDKLTIAMLIPFALAFGIFEIAHWTTWSAFLGDVVKKQHVTKISALFESAEAFSVLLGPIGGALIYSYFGLSGVILVDLITCFIGIVTISLFKSEKQIKKTKLSFKNIYSDLHEAYVWLKNQKGLLTLVSILSISNFFWGFTTVLLPPIVLTFSDARGLGIIESTIGLAFLVGSIISLRYSEYLQGNIKLAIQCGLLGGISLIFGSLRPSIFLLCIFGIISGVSGTVQYTISSGAWLAITNSDIRGRALALRGTIAQMLRPIGVLIAGPLGDYLEFSFYPDNIELLSPIIGTGPGRGYALLFLLVGILYIC
;
A
#
# COMPACT_ATOMS: atom_id res chain seq x y z
N MET A 1 -19.67 18.34 14.49
CA MET A 1 -19.65 17.63 13.20
C MET A 1 -21.08 17.23 12.83
N SER A 2 -21.46 17.30 11.56
CA SER A 2 -22.80 16.88 11.14
C SER A 2 -22.91 15.34 11.14
N LYS A 3 -24.10 14.80 11.44
CA LYS A 3 -24.37 13.34 11.36
C LYS A 3 -24.00 12.76 9.98
N LYS A 4 -24.14 13.56 8.91
CA LYS A 4 -23.76 13.15 7.53
C LYS A 4 -22.27 12.77 7.39
N VAL A 5 -21.36 13.46 8.08
CA VAL A 5 -19.92 13.15 8.02
C VAL A 5 -19.61 11.78 8.63
N TYR A 6 -20.27 11.40 9.72
CA TYR A 6 -20.13 10.07 10.30
C TYR A 6 -20.70 8.97 9.40
N VAL A 7 -21.82 9.24 8.71
CA VAL A 7 -22.38 8.32 7.72
C VAL A 7 -21.41 8.12 6.55
N LEU A 8 -20.81 9.20 6.06
CA LEU A 8 -19.79 9.12 5.02
C LEU A 8 -18.57 8.33 5.49
N TRP A 9 -18.08 8.63 6.69
CA TRP A 9 -16.95 7.91 7.28
C TRP A 9 -17.23 6.41 7.40
N PHE A 10 -18.38 6.03 7.93
CA PHE A 10 -18.75 4.63 8.08
C PHE A 10 -18.87 3.92 6.73
N GLY A 11 -19.54 4.54 5.75
CA GLY A 11 -19.67 3.97 4.41
C GLY A 11 -18.31 3.81 3.69
N GLN A 12 -17.42 4.79 3.84
CA GLN A 12 -16.08 4.69 3.25
C GLN A 12 -15.20 3.67 3.98
N THR A 13 -15.29 3.57 5.32
CA THR A 13 -14.60 2.53 6.08
C THR A 13 -15.00 1.13 5.60
N LEU A 14 -16.28 0.89 5.40
CA LEU A 14 -16.76 -0.38 4.86
C LEU A 14 -16.26 -0.64 3.45
N SER A 15 -16.35 0.35 2.56
CA SER A 15 -15.90 0.23 1.17
C SER A 15 -14.42 -0.06 1.09
N TRP A 16 -13.57 0.71 1.78
CA TRP A 16 -12.12 0.48 1.79
C TRP A 16 -11.74 -0.87 2.43
N THR A 17 -12.48 -1.31 3.45
CA THR A 17 -12.26 -2.63 4.06
C THR A 17 -12.61 -3.74 3.07
N GLY A 18 -13.72 -3.62 2.33
CA GLY A 18 -14.09 -4.58 1.28
C GLY A 18 -13.03 -4.67 0.18
N SER A 19 -12.55 -3.52 -0.29
CA SER A 19 -11.47 -3.49 -1.30
C SER A 19 -10.15 -4.08 -0.78
N ALA A 20 -9.80 -3.85 0.50
CA ALA A 20 -8.65 -4.48 1.13
C ALA A 20 -8.81 -6.01 1.24
N MET A 21 -10.03 -6.50 1.53
CA MET A 21 -10.34 -7.94 1.49
C MET A 21 -10.15 -8.52 0.10
N SER A 22 -10.63 -7.85 -0.95
CA SER A 22 -10.49 -8.30 -2.33
C SER A 22 -9.04 -8.31 -2.79
N PHE A 23 -8.26 -7.28 -2.44
CA PHE A 23 -6.84 -7.22 -2.77
C PHE A 23 -6.05 -8.37 -2.14
N PHE A 24 -6.31 -8.64 -0.86
CA PHE A 24 -5.77 -9.80 -0.14
C PHE A 24 -6.15 -11.12 -0.82
N ALA A 25 -7.44 -11.34 -1.08
CA ALA A 25 -7.95 -12.58 -1.66
C ALA A 25 -7.44 -12.85 -3.09
N ILE A 26 -7.31 -11.81 -3.91
CA ILE A 26 -6.71 -11.90 -5.25
C ILE A 26 -5.24 -12.35 -5.12
N GLY A 27 -4.48 -11.80 -4.17
CA GLY A 27 -3.10 -12.20 -3.92
C GLY A 27 -2.97 -13.68 -3.54
N VAL A 28 -3.84 -14.15 -2.62
CA VAL A 28 -3.93 -15.57 -2.23
C VAL A 28 -4.27 -16.44 -3.44
N TRP A 29 -5.33 -16.09 -4.18
CA TRP A 29 -5.79 -16.83 -5.34
C TRP A 29 -4.72 -16.95 -6.43
N ILE A 30 -3.97 -15.86 -6.71
CA ILE A 30 -2.88 -15.89 -7.69
C ILE A 30 -1.84 -16.93 -7.31
N PHE A 31 -1.42 -16.93 -6.05
CA PHE A 31 -0.39 -17.87 -5.59
C PHE A 31 -0.91 -19.31 -5.52
N GLU A 32 -2.11 -19.55 -4.99
CA GLU A 32 -2.71 -20.89 -4.94
C GLU A 32 -2.90 -21.50 -6.34
N THR A 33 -3.24 -20.67 -7.33
CA THR A 33 -3.46 -21.13 -8.71
C THR A 33 -2.16 -21.38 -9.47
N THR A 34 -1.13 -20.58 -9.23
CA THR A 34 0.12 -20.64 -10.03
C THR A 34 1.28 -21.31 -9.32
N GLY A 35 1.29 -21.31 -7.99
CA GLY A 35 2.42 -21.72 -7.16
C GLY A 35 3.66 -20.82 -7.33
N ARG A 36 3.52 -19.63 -7.93
CA ARG A 36 4.65 -18.75 -8.30
C ARG A 36 4.50 -17.34 -7.77
N ALA A 37 5.57 -16.85 -7.14
CA ALA A 37 5.68 -15.46 -6.71
C ALA A 37 5.76 -14.47 -7.90
N SER A 38 6.30 -14.90 -9.04
CA SER A 38 6.41 -14.08 -10.26
C SER A 38 5.04 -13.69 -10.83
N ALA A 39 4.03 -14.54 -10.72
CA ALA A 39 2.68 -14.20 -11.12
C ALA A 39 2.10 -13.06 -10.28
N LEU A 40 2.26 -13.13 -8.95
CA LEU A 40 1.85 -12.07 -8.03
C LEU A 40 2.63 -10.77 -8.29
N SER A 41 3.95 -10.86 -8.45
CA SER A 41 4.79 -9.68 -8.71
C SER A 41 4.42 -8.98 -10.02
N THR A 42 4.02 -9.71 -11.06
CA THR A 42 3.58 -9.12 -12.33
C THR A 42 2.35 -8.24 -12.15
N ILE A 43 1.35 -8.70 -11.41
CA ILE A 43 0.13 -7.93 -11.14
C ILE A 43 0.44 -6.71 -10.26
N LEU A 44 1.17 -6.90 -9.17
CA LEU A 44 1.54 -5.81 -8.25
C LEU A 44 2.45 -4.77 -8.91
N PHE A 45 3.40 -5.20 -9.76
CA PHE A 45 4.24 -4.31 -10.54
C PHE A 45 3.42 -3.47 -11.52
N THR A 46 2.45 -4.10 -12.20
CA THR A 46 1.56 -3.41 -13.14
C THR A 46 0.79 -2.30 -12.44
N VAL A 47 0.18 -2.58 -11.28
CA VAL A 47 -0.49 -1.57 -10.46
C VAL A 47 0.48 -0.45 -10.08
N GLY A 48 1.64 -0.80 -9.52
CA GLY A 48 2.60 0.15 -8.98
C GLY A 48 3.21 1.07 -10.05
N ILE A 49 3.66 0.52 -11.19
CA ILE A 49 4.29 1.32 -12.24
C ILE A 49 3.29 2.27 -12.91
N VAL A 50 2.08 1.78 -13.16
CA VAL A 50 1.00 2.60 -13.72
C VAL A 50 0.63 3.72 -12.75
N GLY A 51 0.51 3.43 -11.44
CA GLY A 51 0.25 4.43 -10.42
C GLY A 51 1.33 5.52 -10.35
N VAL A 52 2.62 5.16 -10.42
CA VAL A 52 3.73 6.13 -10.44
C VAL A 52 3.64 7.03 -11.68
N VAL A 53 3.36 6.45 -12.86
CA VAL A 53 3.27 7.21 -14.12
C VAL A 53 2.03 8.13 -14.15
N THR A 54 0.90 7.66 -13.64
CA THR A 54 -0.38 8.39 -13.69
C THR A 54 -0.61 9.34 -12.51
N GLY A 55 0.13 9.17 -11.41
CA GLY A 55 -0.01 9.96 -10.19
C GLY A 55 -0.07 11.48 -10.40
N PRO A 56 0.83 12.10 -11.17
CA PRO A 56 0.79 13.54 -11.45
C PRO A 56 -0.51 14.03 -12.10
N PHE A 57 -1.26 13.15 -12.78
CA PHE A 57 -2.52 13.50 -13.45
C PHE A 57 -3.73 13.50 -12.54
N GLY A 58 -3.67 12.79 -11.40
CA GLY A 58 -4.80 12.68 -10.46
C GLY A 58 -5.28 14.05 -9.95
N GLY A 59 -4.36 14.90 -9.53
CA GLY A 59 -4.67 16.26 -9.07
C GLY A 59 -5.33 17.11 -10.14
N VAL A 60 -4.90 16.95 -11.37
CA VAL A 60 -5.43 17.68 -12.51
C VAL A 60 -6.87 17.27 -12.85
N LEU A 61 -7.17 15.96 -12.78
CA LEU A 61 -8.53 15.47 -12.94
C LEU A 61 -9.44 16.05 -11.84
N ALA A 62 -8.98 16.04 -10.58
CA ALA A 62 -9.70 16.60 -9.43
C ALA A 62 -10.00 18.10 -9.54
N ASP A 63 -9.20 18.85 -10.31
CA ASP A 63 -9.42 20.29 -10.53
C ASP A 63 -10.35 20.60 -11.72
N ARG A 64 -10.52 19.66 -12.65
CA ARG A 64 -11.31 19.84 -13.88
C ARG A 64 -12.72 19.30 -13.83
N PHE A 65 -12.94 18.26 -13.04
CA PHE A 65 -14.21 17.58 -12.95
C PHE A 65 -14.85 17.73 -11.57
N PRO A 66 -16.18 17.63 -11.44
CA PRO A 66 -16.83 17.61 -10.15
C PRO A 66 -16.32 16.42 -9.34
N ARG A 67 -15.63 16.68 -8.25
CA ARG A 67 -14.89 15.67 -7.44
C ARG A 67 -15.75 14.50 -7.03
N LYS A 68 -16.99 14.78 -6.58
CA LYS A 68 -17.97 13.73 -6.24
C LYS A 68 -18.24 12.77 -7.40
N GLN A 69 -18.51 13.33 -8.61
CA GLN A 69 -18.78 12.51 -9.78
C GLN A 69 -17.58 11.69 -10.19
N LEU A 70 -16.38 12.28 -10.07
CA LEU A 70 -15.12 11.63 -10.43
C LEU A 70 -14.86 10.42 -9.51
N ILE A 71 -15.03 10.58 -8.18
CA ILE A 71 -14.90 9.48 -7.23
C ILE A 71 -15.88 8.36 -7.57
N ILE A 72 -17.16 8.68 -7.71
CA ILE A 72 -18.21 7.69 -8.05
C ILE A 72 -17.89 6.98 -9.39
N SER A 73 -17.36 7.71 -10.38
CA SER A 73 -17.01 7.11 -11.67
C SER A 73 -15.85 6.12 -11.52
N PHE A 74 -14.85 6.42 -10.70
CA PHE A 74 -13.75 5.50 -10.41
C PHE A 74 -14.24 4.25 -9.70
N ASP A 75 -15.06 4.43 -8.66
CA ASP A 75 -15.64 3.31 -7.92
C ASP A 75 -16.49 2.41 -8.84
N LEU A 76 -17.30 2.98 -9.73
CA LEU A 76 -18.12 2.23 -10.68
C LEU A 76 -17.28 1.45 -11.70
N VAL A 77 -16.18 2.03 -12.21
CA VAL A 77 -15.30 1.32 -13.16
C VAL A 77 -14.62 0.14 -12.46
N ILE A 78 -14.09 0.34 -11.24
CA ILE A 78 -13.48 -0.74 -10.48
C ILE A 78 -14.51 -1.81 -10.11
N ALA A 79 -15.72 -1.41 -9.66
CA ALA A 79 -16.79 -2.35 -9.36
C ALA A 79 -17.20 -3.17 -10.59
N PHE A 80 -17.30 -2.56 -11.77
CA PHE A 80 -17.57 -3.27 -13.02
C PHE A 80 -16.50 -4.33 -13.34
N LEU A 81 -15.21 -3.96 -13.22
CA LEU A 81 -14.12 -4.90 -13.42
C LEU A 81 -14.13 -6.03 -12.37
N MET A 82 -14.45 -5.72 -11.12
CA MET A 82 -14.62 -6.73 -10.07
C MET A 82 -15.81 -7.67 -10.35
N CYS A 83 -16.92 -7.16 -10.91
CA CYS A 83 -18.02 -8.01 -11.38
C CYS A 83 -17.57 -8.98 -12.47
N VAL A 84 -16.74 -8.52 -13.42
CA VAL A 84 -16.20 -9.38 -14.49
C VAL A 84 -15.29 -10.46 -13.90
N ILE A 85 -14.37 -10.09 -12.98
CA ILE A 85 -13.50 -11.05 -12.29
C ILE A 85 -14.35 -12.06 -11.51
N GLY A 86 -15.35 -11.59 -10.74
CA GLY A 86 -16.25 -12.44 -9.97
C GLY A 86 -17.03 -13.42 -10.84
N TYR A 87 -17.52 -12.99 -11.99
CA TYR A 87 -18.19 -13.85 -12.96
C TYR A 87 -17.29 -14.99 -13.46
N PHE A 88 -16.04 -14.68 -13.81
CA PHE A 88 -15.08 -15.71 -14.25
C PHE A 88 -14.64 -16.60 -13.09
N ALA A 89 -14.51 -16.05 -11.88
CA ALA A 89 -14.15 -16.82 -10.68
C ALA A 89 -15.24 -17.85 -10.30
N ILE A 90 -16.52 -17.46 -10.35
CA ILE A 90 -17.66 -18.38 -10.04
C ILE A 90 -17.73 -19.54 -11.06
N ASN A 91 -17.32 -19.31 -12.30
CA ASN A 91 -17.34 -20.32 -13.36
C ASN A 91 -16.03 -21.11 -13.51
N ASP A 92 -15.09 -20.96 -12.60
CA ASP A 92 -13.74 -21.57 -12.63
C ASP A 92 -12.97 -21.30 -13.93
N LYS A 93 -13.22 -20.14 -14.55
CA LYS A 93 -12.60 -19.70 -15.81
C LYS A 93 -11.66 -18.51 -15.66
N LEU A 94 -11.44 -18.05 -14.43
CA LEU A 94 -10.55 -16.94 -14.19
C LEU A 94 -9.11 -17.32 -14.52
N THR A 95 -8.41 -16.44 -15.23
CA THR A 95 -6.98 -16.58 -15.55
C THR A 95 -6.19 -15.36 -15.12
N ILE A 96 -4.89 -15.53 -14.90
CA ILE A 96 -4.00 -14.40 -14.52
C ILE A 96 -4.03 -13.29 -15.57
N ALA A 97 -4.12 -13.63 -16.87
CA ALA A 97 -4.20 -12.64 -17.93
C ALA A 97 -5.42 -11.72 -17.83
N MET A 98 -6.54 -12.20 -17.28
CA MET A 98 -7.75 -11.39 -17.05
C MET A 98 -7.59 -10.39 -15.90
N LEU A 99 -6.62 -10.59 -15.01
CA LEU A 99 -6.30 -9.63 -13.95
C LEU A 99 -5.48 -8.44 -14.45
N ILE A 100 -4.82 -8.53 -15.62
CA ILE A 100 -3.99 -7.44 -16.14
C ILE A 100 -4.82 -6.18 -16.45
N PRO A 101 -5.97 -6.24 -17.17
CA PRO A 101 -6.82 -5.07 -17.36
C PRO A 101 -7.29 -4.43 -16.04
N PHE A 102 -7.61 -5.27 -15.03
CA PHE A 102 -7.94 -4.79 -13.69
C PHE A 102 -6.75 -4.06 -13.04
N ALA A 103 -5.56 -4.65 -13.06
CA ALA A 103 -4.35 -4.06 -12.50
C ALA A 103 -3.99 -2.72 -13.16
N LEU A 104 -4.14 -2.61 -14.48
CA LEU A 104 -3.95 -1.36 -15.22
C LEU A 104 -4.96 -0.29 -14.78
N ALA A 105 -6.25 -0.64 -14.76
CA ALA A 105 -7.29 0.29 -14.35
C ALA A 105 -7.14 0.71 -12.89
N PHE A 106 -6.87 -0.24 -11.99
CA PHE A 106 -6.64 0.02 -10.57
C PHE A 106 -5.45 0.97 -10.37
N GLY A 107 -4.30 0.71 -11.01
CA GLY A 107 -3.14 1.60 -10.93
C GLY A 107 -3.42 3.03 -11.43
N ILE A 108 -4.26 3.19 -12.48
CA ILE A 108 -4.67 4.52 -12.97
C ILE A 108 -5.55 5.23 -11.94
N PHE A 109 -6.54 4.54 -11.41
CA PHE A 109 -7.59 5.17 -10.62
C PHE A 109 -7.26 5.29 -9.14
N GLU A 110 -6.43 4.43 -8.56
CA GLU A 110 -6.08 4.46 -7.14
C GLU A 110 -5.52 5.83 -6.70
N ILE A 111 -4.49 6.31 -7.37
CA ILE A 111 -3.86 7.60 -7.03
C ILE A 111 -4.79 8.77 -7.36
N ALA A 112 -5.49 8.68 -8.50
CA ALA A 112 -6.47 9.70 -8.89
C ALA A 112 -7.65 9.76 -7.92
N HIS A 113 -8.12 8.61 -7.44
CA HIS A 113 -9.17 8.51 -6.42
C HIS A 113 -8.71 9.13 -5.10
N TRP A 114 -7.52 8.78 -4.61
CA TRP A 114 -6.98 9.31 -3.35
C TRP A 114 -6.80 10.84 -3.37
N THR A 115 -6.23 11.39 -4.44
CA THR A 115 -6.06 12.84 -4.60
C THR A 115 -7.39 13.57 -4.72
N THR A 116 -8.35 12.99 -5.46
CA THR A 116 -9.71 13.54 -5.60
C THR A 116 -10.46 13.49 -4.28
N TRP A 117 -10.33 12.38 -3.53
CA TRP A 117 -10.92 12.18 -2.22
C TRP A 117 -10.43 13.23 -1.21
N SER A 118 -9.12 13.42 -1.10
CA SER A 118 -8.52 14.42 -0.21
C SER A 118 -9.02 15.83 -0.52
N ALA A 119 -9.15 16.15 -1.81
CA ALA A 119 -9.68 17.42 -2.26
C ALA A 119 -11.21 17.56 -2.00
N PHE A 120 -11.98 16.49 -2.16
CA PHE A 120 -13.42 16.44 -1.86
C PHE A 120 -13.70 16.69 -0.37
N LEU A 121 -12.92 16.09 0.53
CA LEU A 121 -13.04 16.36 1.96
C LEU A 121 -12.86 17.84 2.28
N GLY A 122 -11.91 18.52 1.63
CA GLY A 122 -11.70 19.95 1.78
C GLY A 122 -12.89 20.81 1.30
N ASP A 123 -13.72 20.30 0.39
CA ASP A 123 -14.93 21.00 -0.10
C ASP A 123 -16.14 20.83 0.81
N VAL A 124 -16.29 19.64 1.38
CA VAL A 124 -17.47 19.25 2.18
C VAL A 124 -17.39 19.76 3.62
N VAL A 125 -16.20 20.17 4.06
CA VAL A 125 -15.91 20.48 5.46
C VAL A 125 -15.51 21.93 5.64
N LYS A 126 -16.01 22.56 6.73
CA LYS A 126 -15.54 23.90 7.14
C LYS A 126 -14.06 23.85 7.49
N LYS A 127 -13.27 24.86 7.09
CA LYS A 127 -11.81 24.95 7.27
C LYS A 127 -11.36 24.62 8.71
N GLN A 128 -12.12 25.06 9.72
CA GLN A 128 -11.84 24.82 11.16
C GLN A 128 -11.94 23.34 11.59
N HIS A 129 -12.53 22.45 10.78
CA HIS A 129 -12.73 21.03 11.09
C HIS A 129 -11.93 20.09 10.19
N VAL A 130 -11.18 20.61 9.22
CA VAL A 130 -10.44 19.81 8.22
C VAL A 130 -9.51 18.81 8.92
N THR A 131 -8.67 19.26 9.87
CA THR A 131 -7.74 18.39 10.58
C THR A 131 -8.44 17.24 11.30
N LYS A 132 -9.57 17.54 11.99
CA LYS A 132 -10.33 16.52 12.73
C LYS A 132 -10.95 15.48 11.80
N ILE A 133 -11.36 15.91 10.61
CA ILE A 133 -12.00 15.02 9.64
C ILE A 133 -10.95 14.23 8.88
N SER A 134 -9.80 14.81 8.52
CA SER A 134 -8.68 14.04 7.97
C SER A 134 -8.28 12.91 8.92
N ALA A 135 -8.10 13.20 10.22
CA ALA A 135 -7.81 12.18 11.21
C ALA A 135 -8.90 11.08 11.31
N LEU A 136 -10.17 11.45 11.14
CA LEU A 136 -11.26 10.48 11.11
C LEU A 136 -11.16 9.54 9.89
N PHE A 137 -10.82 10.06 8.70
CA PHE A 137 -10.67 9.24 7.51
C PHE A 137 -9.35 8.45 7.47
N GLU A 138 -8.28 8.96 8.08
CA GLU A 138 -7.07 8.17 8.33
C GLU A 138 -7.37 6.96 9.25
N SER A 139 -8.29 7.11 10.22
CA SER A 139 -8.74 5.96 11.01
C SER A 139 -9.50 4.93 10.16
N ALA A 140 -10.27 5.36 9.14
CA ALA A 140 -10.95 4.45 8.22
C ALA A 140 -9.96 3.61 7.42
N GLU A 141 -8.88 4.22 6.91
CA GLU A 141 -7.79 3.52 6.23
C GLU A 141 -7.10 2.53 7.17
N ALA A 142 -6.77 2.95 8.37
CA ALA A 142 -6.15 2.09 9.37
C ALA A 142 -7.02 0.87 9.74
N PHE A 143 -8.34 1.05 9.86
CA PHE A 143 -9.29 -0.06 10.03
C PHE A 143 -9.30 -1.00 8.84
N SER A 144 -9.21 -0.48 7.62
CA SER A 144 -9.19 -1.29 6.40
C SER A 144 -7.94 -2.15 6.31
N VAL A 145 -6.78 -1.59 6.63
CA VAL A 145 -5.49 -2.33 6.66
C VAL A 145 -5.49 -3.40 7.76
N LEU A 146 -6.12 -3.14 8.91
CA LEU A 146 -6.21 -4.09 10.01
C LEU A 146 -7.23 -5.21 9.74
N LEU A 147 -8.44 -4.85 9.30
CA LEU A 147 -9.57 -5.77 9.18
C LEU A 147 -9.68 -6.44 7.81
N GLY A 148 -9.11 -5.81 6.77
CA GLY A 148 -9.14 -6.32 5.40
C GLY A 148 -8.55 -7.72 5.28
N PRO A 149 -7.29 -7.96 5.64
CA PRO A 149 -6.66 -9.27 5.49
C PRO A 149 -7.36 -10.37 6.30
N ILE A 150 -7.68 -10.13 7.58
CA ILE A 150 -8.34 -11.15 8.41
C ILE A 150 -9.77 -11.42 7.95
N GLY A 151 -10.53 -10.39 7.59
CA GLY A 151 -11.88 -10.53 7.04
C GLY A 151 -11.86 -11.21 5.67
N GLY A 152 -10.94 -10.80 4.81
CA GLY A 152 -10.71 -11.41 3.49
C GLY A 152 -10.35 -12.90 3.63
N ALA A 153 -9.43 -13.24 4.54
CA ALA A 153 -9.03 -14.61 4.81
C ALA A 153 -10.20 -15.50 5.29
N LEU A 154 -11.01 -14.97 6.21
CA LEU A 154 -12.19 -15.69 6.70
C LEU A 154 -13.20 -15.96 5.60
N ILE A 155 -13.58 -14.94 4.83
CA ILE A 155 -14.55 -15.08 3.75
C ILE A 155 -13.97 -15.96 2.63
N TYR A 156 -12.71 -15.78 2.28
CA TYR A 156 -12.02 -16.59 1.27
C TYR A 156 -12.02 -18.08 1.65
N SER A 157 -11.75 -18.40 2.90
CA SER A 157 -11.69 -19.80 3.39
C SER A 157 -13.03 -20.53 3.30
N TYR A 158 -14.17 -19.83 3.37
CA TYR A 158 -15.50 -20.45 3.32
C TYR A 158 -16.16 -20.32 1.94
N PHE A 159 -15.93 -19.22 1.24
CA PHE A 159 -16.68 -18.86 0.03
C PHE A 159 -15.77 -18.60 -1.18
N GLY A 160 -14.45 -18.82 -1.04
CA GLY A 160 -13.48 -18.56 -2.09
C GLY A 160 -13.38 -17.09 -2.51
N LEU A 161 -12.71 -16.84 -3.64
CA LEU A 161 -12.51 -15.50 -4.19
C LEU A 161 -13.84 -14.81 -4.51
N SER A 162 -14.80 -15.56 -5.04
CA SER A 162 -16.12 -15.03 -5.44
C SER A 162 -16.89 -14.44 -4.26
N GLY A 163 -16.82 -15.08 -3.09
CA GLY A 163 -17.45 -14.60 -1.87
C GLY A 163 -16.85 -13.27 -1.41
N VAL A 164 -15.52 -13.14 -1.48
CA VAL A 164 -14.85 -11.88 -1.11
C VAL A 164 -15.23 -10.75 -2.07
N ILE A 165 -15.24 -11.03 -3.39
CA ILE A 165 -15.66 -10.06 -4.41
C ILE A 165 -17.10 -9.59 -4.18
N LEU A 166 -18.01 -10.50 -3.83
CA LEU A 166 -19.40 -10.13 -3.54
C LEU A 166 -19.49 -9.15 -2.36
N VAL A 167 -18.74 -9.40 -1.29
CA VAL A 167 -18.69 -8.50 -0.12
C VAL A 167 -18.11 -7.14 -0.51
N ASP A 168 -17.05 -7.09 -1.29
CA ASP A 168 -16.48 -5.84 -1.79
C ASP A 168 -17.49 -5.04 -2.63
N LEU A 169 -18.20 -5.68 -3.55
CA LEU A 169 -19.22 -5.03 -4.36
C LEU A 169 -20.36 -4.44 -3.49
N ILE A 170 -20.81 -5.16 -2.47
CA ILE A 170 -21.82 -4.67 -1.54
C ILE A 170 -21.30 -3.46 -0.76
N THR A 171 -20.11 -3.54 -0.22
CA THR A 171 -19.51 -2.44 0.56
C THR A 171 -19.16 -1.23 -0.32
N CYS A 172 -18.72 -1.43 -1.56
CA CYS A 172 -18.51 -0.38 -2.56
C CYS A 172 -19.83 0.34 -2.87
N PHE A 173 -20.93 -0.40 -3.07
CA PHE A 173 -22.24 0.20 -3.28
C PHE A 173 -22.68 1.08 -2.08
N ILE A 174 -22.46 0.62 -0.85
CA ILE A 174 -22.71 1.41 0.38
C ILE A 174 -21.85 2.69 0.36
N GLY A 175 -20.57 2.59 -0.01
CA GLY A 175 -19.66 3.73 -0.17
C GLY A 175 -20.20 4.77 -1.15
N ILE A 176 -20.61 4.35 -2.35
CA ILE A 176 -21.20 5.20 -3.40
C ILE A 176 -22.48 5.87 -2.90
N VAL A 177 -23.37 5.14 -2.23
CA VAL A 177 -24.59 5.71 -1.67
C VAL A 177 -24.28 6.80 -0.65
N THR A 178 -23.32 6.57 0.26
CA THR A 178 -22.97 7.56 1.29
C THR A 178 -22.35 8.84 0.71
N ILE A 179 -21.52 8.73 -0.32
CA ILE A 179 -20.98 9.89 -1.06
C ILE A 179 -22.13 10.64 -1.77
N SER A 180 -23.10 9.91 -2.31
CA SER A 180 -24.21 10.48 -3.05
C SER A 180 -25.09 11.40 -2.20
N LEU A 181 -25.11 11.23 -0.88
CA LEU A 181 -25.84 12.09 0.07
C LEU A 181 -25.24 13.51 0.21
N PHE A 182 -24.02 13.74 -0.29
CA PHE A 182 -23.36 15.04 -0.21
C PHE A 182 -23.61 15.82 -1.49
N LYS A 183 -23.91 17.11 -1.33
CA LYS A 183 -23.95 18.06 -2.46
C LYS A 183 -22.54 18.54 -2.72
N SER A 184 -22.08 18.43 -3.96
CA SER A 184 -20.83 19.05 -4.42
C SER A 184 -21.19 20.33 -5.16
N GLU A 185 -20.89 21.47 -4.55
CA GLU A 185 -21.27 22.80 -5.09
C GLU A 185 -20.09 23.54 -5.76
N LYS A 186 -18.90 22.90 -5.87
CA LYS A 186 -17.73 23.63 -6.33
C LYS A 186 -17.70 23.85 -7.83
N GLN A 187 -17.59 25.12 -8.21
CA GLN A 187 -17.37 25.55 -9.58
C GLN A 187 -16.05 25.00 -10.13
N ILE A 188 -16.12 24.45 -11.32
CA ILE A 188 -14.97 23.95 -12.09
C ILE A 188 -14.07 25.15 -12.43
N LYS A 189 -12.89 25.22 -11.85
CA LYS A 189 -11.86 26.14 -12.32
C LYS A 189 -11.28 25.58 -13.62
N LYS A 190 -11.51 26.28 -14.73
CA LYS A 190 -10.88 25.97 -16.02
C LYS A 190 -9.38 26.36 -15.98
N THR A 191 -8.58 25.58 -15.32
CA THR A 191 -7.11 25.72 -15.39
C THR A 191 -6.61 25.00 -16.64
N LYS A 192 -5.83 25.71 -17.49
CA LYS A 192 -5.17 25.08 -18.64
C LYS A 192 -4.04 24.20 -18.13
N LEU A 193 -4.12 22.90 -18.42
CA LEU A 193 -2.98 22.00 -18.25
C LEU A 193 -1.88 22.39 -19.23
N SER A 194 -0.69 22.56 -18.71
CA SER A 194 0.52 22.52 -19.50
C SER A 194 1.47 21.48 -18.86
N PHE A 195 1.79 20.42 -19.57
CA PHE A 195 2.85 19.48 -19.18
C PHE A 195 4.18 20.20 -18.88
N LYS A 196 4.43 21.28 -19.61
CA LYS A 196 5.59 22.15 -19.41
C LYS A 196 5.62 22.76 -17.99
N ASN A 197 4.46 23.10 -17.43
CA ASN A 197 4.38 23.65 -16.08
C ASN A 197 4.63 22.59 -15.02
N ILE A 198 4.11 21.36 -15.18
CA ILE A 198 4.36 20.25 -14.23
C ILE A 198 5.84 19.91 -14.18
N TYR A 199 6.50 19.82 -15.34
CA TYR A 199 7.94 19.56 -15.40
C TYR A 199 8.75 20.71 -14.76
N SER A 200 8.38 21.96 -15.03
CA SER A 200 9.01 23.15 -14.44
C SER A 200 8.86 23.17 -12.92
N ASP A 201 7.66 22.85 -12.42
CA ASP A 201 7.36 22.81 -10.99
C ASP A 201 8.15 21.73 -10.26
N LEU A 202 8.26 20.53 -10.86
CA LEU A 202 9.07 19.44 -10.33
C LEU A 202 10.58 19.76 -10.38
N HIS A 203 11.03 20.41 -11.46
CA HIS A 203 12.42 20.81 -11.59
C HIS A 203 12.79 21.87 -10.53
N GLU A 204 11.95 22.87 -10.30
CA GLU A 204 12.16 23.86 -9.24
C GLU A 204 12.22 23.21 -7.85
N ALA A 205 11.30 22.30 -7.56
CA ALA A 205 11.31 21.54 -6.31
C ALA A 205 12.57 20.67 -6.17
N TYR A 206 13.05 20.08 -7.27
CA TYR A 206 14.30 19.28 -7.27
C TYR A 206 15.53 20.15 -7.00
N VAL A 207 15.65 21.31 -7.65
CA VAL A 207 16.76 22.25 -7.42
C VAL A 207 16.76 22.72 -5.96
N TRP A 208 15.60 23.03 -5.41
CA TRP A 208 15.47 23.35 -3.99
C TRP A 208 15.90 22.19 -3.10
N LEU A 209 15.44 20.97 -3.37
CA LEU A 209 15.76 19.77 -2.58
C LEU A 209 17.25 19.47 -2.57
N LYS A 210 17.96 19.65 -3.70
CA LYS A 210 19.41 19.41 -3.80
C LYS A 210 20.21 20.22 -2.79
N ASN A 211 19.71 21.37 -2.37
CA ASN A 211 20.33 22.23 -1.35
C ASN A 211 19.94 21.85 0.08
N GLN A 212 18.99 20.89 0.26
CA GLN A 212 18.49 20.43 1.56
C GLN A 212 19.00 19.02 1.88
N LYS A 213 20.31 18.90 2.20
CA LYS A 213 20.98 17.58 2.40
C LYS A 213 20.24 16.67 3.39
N GLY A 214 19.73 17.21 4.50
CA GLY A 214 19.00 16.42 5.50
C GLY A 214 17.70 15.83 4.95
N LEU A 215 16.92 16.61 4.17
CA LEU A 215 15.69 16.14 3.53
C LEU A 215 15.97 15.12 2.42
N LEU A 216 17.05 15.33 1.67
CA LEU A 216 17.49 14.38 0.65
C LEU A 216 17.83 13.03 1.29
N THR A 217 18.59 13.03 2.40
CA THR A 217 18.91 11.81 3.16
C THR A 217 17.65 11.11 3.62
N LEU A 218 16.71 11.83 4.24
CA LEU A 218 15.45 11.23 4.74
C LEU A 218 14.59 10.61 3.63
N VAL A 219 14.47 11.28 2.48
CA VAL A 219 13.69 10.72 1.37
C VAL A 219 14.41 9.53 0.72
N SER A 220 15.75 9.53 0.66
CA SER A 220 16.53 8.40 0.16
C SER A 220 16.37 7.16 1.06
N ILE A 221 16.42 7.34 2.38
CA ILE A 221 16.16 6.26 3.35
C ILE A 221 14.75 5.69 3.13
N LEU A 222 13.72 6.54 2.99
CA LEU A 222 12.35 6.07 2.71
C LEU A 222 12.25 5.33 1.37
N SER A 223 12.94 5.80 0.34
CA SER A 223 12.93 5.16 -0.98
C SER A 223 13.55 3.76 -0.92
N ILE A 224 14.67 3.61 -0.21
CA ILE A 224 15.31 2.33 0.05
C ILE A 224 14.40 1.41 0.88
N SER A 225 13.78 1.93 1.94
CA SER A 225 12.80 1.17 2.74
C SER A 225 11.63 0.67 1.91
N ASN A 226 11.10 1.52 1.02
CA ASN A 226 10.01 1.13 0.11
C ASN A 226 10.45 0.09 -0.93
N PHE A 227 11.70 0.13 -1.39
CA PHE A 227 12.28 -0.92 -2.24
C PHE A 227 12.21 -2.29 -1.56
N PHE A 228 12.70 -2.38 -0.32
CA PHE A 228 12.67 -3.63 0.46
C PHE A 228 11.24 -4.03 0.86
N TRP A 229 10.36 -3.06 1.10
CA TRP A 229 8.94 -3.34 1.32
C TRP A 229 8.28 -3.96 0.08
N GLY A 230 8.74 -3.61 -1.13
CA GLY A 230 8.34 -4.26 -2.38
C GLY A 230 8.60 -5.77 -2.36
N PHE A 231 9.77 -6.21 -1.86
CA PHE A 231 10.05 -7.64 -1.66
C PHE A 231 9.11 -8.29 -0.65
N THR A 232 8.86 -7.62 0.48
CA THR A 232 7.93 -8.12 1.51
C THR A 232 6.54 -8.38 0.93
N THR A 233 6.02 -7.42 0.17
CA THR A 233 4.68 -7.50 -0.41
C THR A 233 4.52 -8.70 -1.36
N VAL A 234 5.59 -9.08 -2.08
CA VAL A 234 5.57 -10.21 -3.03
C VAL A 234 5.86 -11.54 -2.35
N LEU A 235 6.80 -11.57 -1.40
CA LEU A 235 7.31 -12.83 -0.85
C LEU A 235 6.53 -13.33 0.36
N LEU A 236 5.86 -12.44 1.11
CA LEU A 236 5.13 -12.83 2.32
C LEU A 236 4.02 -13.85 2.01
N PRO A 237 3.12 -13.66 1.02
CA PRO A 237 2.12 -14.65 0.68
C PRO A 237 2.72 -16.02 0.30
N PRO A 238 3.69 -16.16 -0.62
CA PRO A 238 4.36 -17.42 -0.91
C PRO A 238 4.97 -18.11 0.31
N ILE A 239 5.70 -17.35 1.15
CA ILE A 239 6.32 -17.90 2.36
C ILE A 239 5.25 -18.52 3.27
N VAL A 240 4.14 -17.83 3.49
CA VAL A 240 3.09 -18.28 4.42
C VAL A 240 2.25 -19.40 3.83
N LEU A 241 1.79 -19.27 2.60
CA LEU A 241 0.86 -20.22 1.97
C LEU A 241 1.50 -21.58 1.65
N THR A 242 2.82 -21.68 1.71
CA THR A 242 3.51 -22.97 1.58
C THR A 242 3.49 -23.84 2.86
N PHE A 243 3.27 -23.26 4.04
CA PHE A 243 3.19 -24.01 5.29
C PHE A 243 1.89 -23.76 6.08
N SER A 244 1.07 -22.82 5.65
CA SER A 244 -0.20 -22.44 6.29
C SER A 244 -1.24 -22.14 5.20
N ASP A 245 -2.38 -21.58 5.60
CA ASP A 245 -3.50 -21.21 4.73
C ASP A 245 -3.70 -19.67 4.66
N ALA A 246 -4.75 -19.26 3.97
CA ALA A 246 -5.14 -17.84 3.88
C ALA A 246 -5.39 -17.20 5.27
N ARG A 247 -5.84 -17.99 6.27
CA ARG A 247 -6.09 -17.47 7.64
C ARG A 247 -4.77 -17.13 8.33
N GLY A 248 -3.75 -17.98 8.18
CA GLY A 248 -2.41 -17.70 8.69
C GLY A 248 -1.82 -16.43 8.10
N LEU A 249 -1.95 -16.24 6.78
CA LEU A 249 -1.53 -15.02 6.10
C LEU A 249 -2.34 -13.79 6.59
N GLY A 250 -3.66 -13.92 6.71
CA GLY A 250 -4.54 -12.87 7.22
C GLY A 250 -4.18 -12.41 8.64
N ILE A 251 -3.80 -13.34 9.53
CA ILE A 251 -3.33 -13.02 10.88
C ILE A 251 -2.05 -12.18 10.82
N ILE A 252 -1.07 -12.58 10.00
CA ILE A 252 0.21 -11.89 9.88
C ILE A 252 0.02 -10.49 9.29
N GLU A 253 -0.72 -10.34 8.19
CA GLU A 253 -0.97 -9.03 7.58
C GLU A 253 -1.79 -8.11 8.49
N SER A 254 -2.79 -8.62 9.19
CA SER A 254 -3.53 -7.84 10.19
C SER A 254 -2.67 -7.45 11.39
N THR A 255 -1.69 -8.28 11.77
CA THR A 255 -0.68 -7.92 12.79
C THR A 255 0.20 -6.77 12.32
N ILE A 256 0.58 -6.74 11.03
CA ILE A 256 1.29 -5.59 10.42
C ILE A 256 0.40 -4.34 10.47
N GLY A 257 -0.89 -4.46 10.14
CA GLY A 257 -1.86 -3.36 10.23
C GLY A 257 -1.99 -2.81 11.65
N LEU A 258 -2.07 -3.69 12.65
CA LEU A 258 -2.06 -3.30 14.07
C LEU A 258 -0.76 -2.60 14.45
N ALA A 259 0.38 -3.08 13.96
CA ALA A 259 1.67 -2.47 14.21
C ALA A 259 1.78 -1.04 13.64
N PHE A 260 1.17 -0.77 12.48
CA PHE A 260 1.06 0.59 11.93
C PHE A 260 0.28 1.52 12.87
N LEU A 261 -0.84 1.05 13.44
CA LEU A 261 -1.60 1.81 14.43
C LEU A 261 -0.78 2.11 15.69
N VAL A 262 -0.11 1.10 16.24
CA VAL A 262 0.77 1.27 17.42
C VAL A 262 1.90 2.24 17.11
N GLY A 263 2.56 2.12 15.95
CA GLY A 263 3.60 3.04 15.50
C GLY A 263 3.09 4.48 15.38
N SER A 264 1.86 4.68 14.89
CA SER A 264 1.22 6.00 14.82
C SER A 264 0.97 6.59 16.20
N ILE A 265 0.51 5.80 17.18
CA ILE A 265 0.30 6.24 18.57
C ILE A 265 1.65 6.63 19.20
N ILE A 266 2.69 5.81 19.02
CA ILE A 266 4.05 6.11 19.49
C ILE A 266 4.53 7.43 18.87
N SER A 267 4.35 7.58 17.55
CA SER A 267 4.76 8.77 16.81
C SER A 267 4.06 10.03 17.31
N LEU A 268 2.77 9.95 17.62
CA LEU A 268 2.00 11.05 18.19
C LEU A 268 2.53 11.43 19.59
N ARG A 269 2.80 10.43 20.44
CA ARG A 269 3.24 10.65 21.84
C ARG A 269 4.64 11.26 21.92
N TYR A 270 5.52 10.93 20.99
CA TYR A 270 6.92 11.34 20.97
C TYR A 270 7.26 12.28 19.81
N SER A 271 6.27 12.99 19.25
CA SER A 271 6.39 13.79 18.04
C SER A 271 7.54 14.82 18.07
N GLU A 272 7.78 15.49 19.18
CA GLU A 272 8.87 16.46 19.35
C GLU A 272 10.25 15.80 19.25
N TYR A 273 10.42 14.62 19.87
CA TYR A 273 11.68 13.86 19.81
C TYR A 273 11.96 13.27 18.42
N LEU A 274 10.90 12.93 17.70
CA LEU A 274 10.99 12.33 16.37
C LEU A 274 11.35 13.35 15.29
N GLN A 275 10.97 14.61 15.44
CA GLN A 275 11.08 15.61 14.39
C GLN A 275 12.52 15.80 13.91
N GLY A 276 12.79 15.41 12.63
CA GLY A 276 14.10 15.58 12.00
C GLY A 276 15.22 14.68 12.56
N ASN A 277 14.90 13.68 13.38
CA ASN A 277 15.89 12.77 13.97
C ASN A 277 16.35 11.72 12.94
N ILE A 278 17.31 12.08 12.08
CA ILE A 278 17.84 11.23 11.03
C ILE A 278 18.46 9.95 11.59
N LYS A 279 19.15 10.04 12.74
CA LYS A 279 19.77 8.87 13.39
C LYS A 279 18.72 7.82 13.73
N LEU A 280 17.59 8.24 14.31
CA LEU A 280 16.48 7.34 14.62
C LEU A 280 15.81 6.79 13.36
N ALA A 281 15.70 7.57 12.29
CA ALA A 281 15.18 7.08 11.01
C ALA A 281 16.05 5.95 10.43
N ILE A 282 17.37 6.05 10.54
CA ILE A 282 18.31 4.98 10.15
C ILE A 282 18.14 3.76 11.05
N GLN A 283 18.06 3.95 12.37
CA GLN A 283 17.84 2.84 13.31
C GLN A 283 16.52 2.10 13.05
N CYS A 284 15.46 2.82 12.69
CA CYS A 284 14.20 2.20 12.27
C CYS A 284 14.36 1.37 10.98
N GLY A 285 15.16 1.83 10.01
CA GLY A 285 15.51 1.05 8.83
C GLY A 285 16.26 -0.24 9.18
N LEU A 286 17.27 -0.14 10.05
CA LEU A 286 18.01 -1.32 10.55
C LEU A 286 17.10 -2.33 11.24
N LEU A 287 16.16 -1.86 12.06
CA LEU A 287 15.15 -2.73 12.68
C LEU A 287 14.26 -3.43 11.64
N GLY A 288 13.92 -2.73 10.54
CA GLY A 288 13.23 -3.32 9.39
C GLY A 288 14.03 -4.47 8.77
N GLY A 289 15.34 -4.28 8.53
CA GLY A 289 16.21 -5.35 8.03
C GLY A 289 16.34 -6.54 8.99
N ILE A 290 16.54 -6.26 10.28
CA ILE A 290 16.59 -7.30 11.33
C ILE A 290 15.28 -8.09 11.38
N SER A 291 14.14 -7.42 11.25
CA SER A 291 12.84 -8.09 11.28
C SER A 291 12.66 -9.06 10.11
N LEU A 292 13.13 -8.72 8.91
CA LEU A 292 13.15 -9.62 7.75
C LEU A 292 13.94 -10.89 8.02
N ILE A 293 15.12 -10.77 8.66
CA ILE A 293 15.93 -11.92 9.06
C ILE A 293 15.13 -12.81 10.01
N PHE A 294 14.51 -12.26 11.04
CA PHE A 294 13.67 -13.05 11.97
C PHE A 294 12.52 -13.77 11.26
N GLY A 295 11.84 -13.08 10.34
CA GLY A 295 10.73 -13.67 9.56
C GLY A 295 11.16 -14.82 8.64
N SER A 296 12.45 -14.89 8.26
CA SER A 296 12.98 -15.91 7.35
C SER A 296 13.38 -17.24 8.04
N LEU A 297 13.67 -17.22 9.36
CA LEU A 297 14.37 -18.32 10.05
C LEU A 297 13.59 -19.65 10.05
N ARG A 298 12.31 -19.64 10.30
CA ARG A 298 11.49 -20.86 10.42
C ARG A 298 10.08 -20.65 9.87
N PRO A 299 9.39 -21.69 9.36
CA PRO A 299 7.99 -21.62 8.96
C PRO A 299 7.10 -21.49 10.21
N SER A 300 6.95 -20.28 10.72
CA SER A 300 6.23 -20.00 11.97
C SER A 300 5.43 -18.71 11.86
N ILE A 301 4.10 -18.80 12.02
CA ILE A 301 3.21 -17.63 12.09
C ILE A 301 3.68 -16.68 13.21
N PHE A 302 4.13 -17.22 14.35
CA PHE A 302 4.60 -16.41 15.47
C PHE A 302 5.81 -15.54 15.11
N LEU A 303 6.82 -16.12 14.44
CA LEU A 303 8.01 -15.35 14.00
C LEU A 303 7.64 -14.30 12.96
N LEU A 304 6.73 -14.61 12.04
CA LEU A 304 6.23 -13.67 11.04
C LEU A 304 5.35 -12.57 11.67
N CYS A 305 4.64 -12.84 12.74
CA CYS A 305 3.96 -11.80 13.52
C CYS A 305 4.97 -10.87 14.22
N ILE A 306 6.05 -11.41 14.81
CA ILE A 306 7.14 -10.58 15.37
C ILE A 306 7.78 -9.71 14.28
N PHE A 307 8.07 -10.29 13.12
CA PHE A 307 8.50 -9.51 11.95
C PHE A 307 7.51 -8.39 11.64
N GLY A 308 6.23 -8.70 11.56
CA GLY A 308 5.16 -7.74 11.27
C GLY A 308 5.10 -6.58 12.29
N ILE A 309 5.22 -6.90 13.59
CA ILE A 309 5.21 -5.88 14.66
C ILE A 309 6.43 -4.96 14.54
N ILE A 310 7.63 -5.53 14.41
CA ILE A 310 8.87 -4.75 14.37
C ILE A 310 8.88 -3.87 13.11
N SER A 311 8.61 -4.45 11.94
CA SER A 311 8.62 -3.74 10.66
C SER A 311 7.53 -2.67 10.58
N GLY A 312 6.32 -2.96 11.06
CA GLY A 312 5.19 -2.02 11.04
C GLY A 312 5.42 -0.82 11.95
N VAL A 313 5.84 -1.04 13.20
CA VAL A 313 6.13 0.06 14.13
C VAL A 313 7.31 0.90 13.62
N SER A 314 8.43 0.26 13.27
CA SER A 314 9.63 0.98 12.82
C SER A 314 9.39 1.74 11.51
N GLY A 315 8.68 1.16 10.54
CA GLY A 315 8.33 1.81 9.29
C GLY A 315 7.45 3.05 9.48
N THR A 316 6.45 2.98 10.37
CA THR A 316 5.57 4.12 10.69
C THR A 316 6.34 5.24 11.37
N VAL A 317 7.19 4.92 12.35
CA VAL A 317 8.05 5.91 13.02
C VAL A 317 8.99 6.57 12.01
N GLN A 318 9.65 5.81 11.16
CA GLN A 318 10.54 6.32 10.11
C GLN A 318 9.81 7.26 9.15
N TYR A 319 8.62 6.87 8.70
CA TYR A 319 7.77 7.72 7.85
C TYR A 319 7.40 9.03 8.52
N THR A 320 7.04 8.99 9.82
CA THR A 320 6.66 10.18 10.60
C THR A 320 7.83 11.14 10.78
N ILE A 321 9.04 10.64 11.06
CA ILE A 321 10.26 11.46 11.15
C ILE A 321 10.49 12.22 9.84
N SER A 322 10.41 11.52 8.71
CA SER A 322 10.59 12.14 7.40
C SER A 322 9.49 13.17 7.11
N SER A 323 8.22 12.83 7.32
CA SER A 323 7.08 13.71 7.05
C SER A 323 7.13 14.98 7.88
N GLY A 324 7.43 14.87 9.18
CA GLY A 324 7.56 16.00 10.09
C GLY A 324 8.67 16.97 9.69
N ALA A 325 9.85 16.44 9.31
CA ALA A 325 10.99 17.25 8.85
C ALA A 325 10.65 18.03 7.55
N TRP A 326 9.99 17.35 6.59
CA TRP A 326 9.59 18.00 5.34
C TRP A 326 8.57 19.11 5.56
N LEU A 327 7.58 18.91 6.43
CA LEU A 327 6.58 19.92 6.75
C LEU A 327 7.18 21.13 7.48
N ALA A 328 8.16 20.91 8.37
CA ALA A 328 8.80 21.96 9.15
C ALA A 328 9.74 22.86 8.31
N ILE A 329 10.47 22.27 7.34
CA ILE A 329 11.52 22.98 6.60
C ILE A 329 10.97 23.60 5.31
N THR A 330 9.88 23.05 4.74
CA THR A 330 9.38 23.51 3.43
C THR A 330 8.53 24.76 3.57
N ASN A 331 8.93 25.83 2.89
CA ASN A 331 8.18 27.08 2.83
C ASN A 331 6.81 26.89 2.16
N SER A 332 5.83 27.72 2.54
CA SER A 332 4.45 27.68 2.01
C SER A 332 4.39 27.71 0.49
N ASP A 333 5.26 28.48 -0.15
CA ASP A 333 5.21 28.77 -1.60
C ASP A 333 5.57 27.59 -2.48
N ILE A 334 6.44 26.67 -1.99
CA ILE A 334 6.87 25.47 -2.71
C ILE A 334 6.34 24.18 -2.08
N ARG A 335 5.62 24.26 -0.94
CA ARG A 335 5.22 23.10 -0.14
C ARG A 335 4.50 22.02 -0.95
N GLY A 336 3.54 22.38 -1.76
CA GLY A 336 2.80 21.43 -2.59
C GLY A 336 3.71 20.67 -3.56
N ARG A 337 4.59 21.39 -4.27
CA ARG A 337 5.56 20.84 -5.23
C ARG A 337 6.60 19.97 -4.55
N ALA A 338 7.13 20.43 -3.42
CA ALA A 338 8.12 19.69 -2.64
C ALA A 338 7.56 18.39 -2.06
N LEU A 339 6.33 18.39 -1.52
CA LEU A 339 5.67 17.18 -1.00
C LEU A 339 5.31 16.19 -2.11
N ALA A 340 4.89 16.68 -3.30
CA ALA A 340 4.67 15.82 -4.46
C ALA A 340 5.97 15.15 -4.91
N LEU A 341 7.07 15.91 -5.02
CA LEU A 341 8.40 15.38 -5.35
C LEU A 341 8.86 14.34 -4.32
N ARG A 342 8.70 14.63 -3.02
CA ARG A 342 8.99 13.67 -1.94
C ARG A 342 8.24 12.36 -2.14
N GLY A 343 6.93 12.43 -2.36
CA GLY A 343 6.09 11.25 -2.58
C GLY A 343 6.57 10.41 -3.77
N THR A 344 6.89 11.07 -4.88
CA THR A 344 7.43 10.40 -6.08
C THR A 344 8.76 9.71 -5.78
N ILE A 345 9.74 10.42 -5.19
CA ILE A 345 11.06 9.83 -4.88
C ILE A 345 10.92 8.68 -3.87
N ALA A 346 10.11 8.85 -2.83
CA ALA A 346 9.92 7.82 -1.81
C ALA A 346 9.36 6.52 -2.39
N GLN A 347 8.45 6.60 -3.36
CA GLN A 347 7.75 5.43 -3.90
C GLN A 347 8.36 4.85 -5.18
N MET A 348 9.26 5.56 -5.87
CA MET A 348 9.74 5.16 -7.20
C MET A 348 10.50 3.83 -7.23
N LEU A 349 11.15 3.44 -6.13
CA LEU A 349 11.91 2.20 -6.06
C LEU A 349 11.06 0.98 -5.69
N ARG A 350 9.87 1.18 -5.11
CA ARG A 350 8.99 0.06 -4.70
C ARG A 350 8.58 -0.86 -5.86
N PRO A 351 8.11 -0.36 -7.02
CA PRO A 351 7.80 -1.23 -8.16
C PRO A 351 9.00 -2.04 -8.64
N ILE A 352 10.22 -1.48 -8.55
CA ILE A 352 11.45 -2.20 -8.93
C ILE A 352 11.68 -3.38 -7.98
N GLY A 353 11.54 -3.17 -6.67
CA GLY A 353 11.61 -4.24 -5.66
C GLY A 353 10.57 -5.33 -5.93
N VAL A 354 9.32 -4.94 -6.22
CA VAL A 354 8.24 -5.87 -6.59
C VAL A 354 8.59 -6.69 -7.84
N LEU A 355 9.10 -6.04 -8.89
CA LEU A 355 9.45 -6.71 -10.15
C LEU A 355 10.54 -7.76 -9.98
N ILE A 356 11.56 -7.47 -9.18
CA ILE A 356 12.70 -8.35 -8.94
C ILE A 356 12.32 -9.50 -8.00
N ALA A 357 11.48 -9.23 -7.00
CA ALA A 357 11.17 -10.18 -5.93
C ALA A 357 10.56 -11.49 -6.42
N GLY A 358 9.61 -11.42 -7.38
CA GLY A 358 8.92 -12.62 -7.88
C GLY A 358 9.83 -13.58 -8.63
N PRO A 359 10.44 -13.16 -9.75
CA PRO A 359 11.32 -14.04 -10.53
C PRO A 359 12.52 -14.56 -9.73
N LEU A 360 13.14 -13.71 -8.90
CA LEU A 360 14.27 -14.13 -8.07
C LEU A 360 13.83 -15.10 -6.97
N GLY A 361 12.65 -14.87 -6.38
CA GLY A 361 12.06 -15.77 -5.40
C GLY A 361 11.76 -17.15 -6.01
N ASP A 362 11.14 -17.21 -7.19
CA ASP A 362 10.87 -18.47 -7.89
C ASP A 362 12.18 -19.20 -8.26
N TYR A 363 13.20 -18.48 -8.70
CA TYR A 363 14.51 -19.07 -8.98
C TYR A 363 15.13 -19.71 -7.73
N LEU A 364 15.10 -19.01 -6.59
CA LEU A 364 15.63 -19.54 -5.34
C LEU A 364 14.80 -20.72 -4.82
N GLU A 365 13.48 -20.69 -4.97
CA GLU A 365 12.61 -21.78 -4.50
C GLU A 365 12.77 -23.03 -5.35
N PHE A 366 12.73 -22.93 -6.66
CA PHE A 366 12.63 -24.09 -7.53
C PHE A 366 13.96 -24.60 -8.07
N SER A 367 15.01 -23.78 -8.08
CA SER A 367 16.31 -24.15 -8.66
C SER A 367 17.44 -24.14 -7.66
N PHE A 368 17.58 -23.08 -6.86
CA PHE A 368 18.76 -22.93 -6.00
C PHE A 368 18.62 -23.66 -4.65
N TYR A 369 17.48 -23.51 -3.96
CA TYR A 369 17.31 -24.06 -2.63
C TYR A 369 17.32 -25.60 -2.60
N PRO A 370 16.64 -26.32 -3.50
CA PRO A 370 16.67 -27.77 -3.53
C PRO A 370 18.09 -28.37 -3.59
N ASP A 371 18.98 -27.73 -4.38
CA ASP A 371 20.35 -28.18 -4.55
C ASP A 371 21.26 -27.87 -3.34
N ASN A 372 20.86 -26.93 -2.48
CA ASN A 372 21.64 -26.44 -1.34
C ASN A 372 20.96 -26.68 0.02
N ILE A 373 20.00 -27.56 0.09
CA ILE A 373 19.16 -27.77 1.28
C ILE A 373 19.97 -28.17 2.52
N GLU A 374 21.00 -29.00 2.37
CA GLU A 374 21.83 -29.48 3.48
C GLU A 374 22.59 -28.33 4.14
N LEU A 375 23.07 -27.38 3.36
CA LEU A 375 23.82 -26.23 3.86
C LEU A 375 22.92 -25.19 4.54
N LEU A 376 21.71 -24.97 4.00
CA LEU A 376 20.83 -23.87 4.40
C LEU A 376 19.75 -24.26 5.43
N SER A 377 19.40 -25.53 5.50
CA SER A 377 18.34 -26.00 6.40
C SER A 377 18.57 -25.72 7.88
N PRO A 378 19.82 -25.69 8.42
CA PRO A 378 20.03 -25.32 9.83
C PRO A 378 19.55 -23.89 10.13
N ILE A 379 19.61 -22.98 9.16
CA ILE A 379 19.27 -21.55 9.31
C ILE A 379 17.79 -21.30 9.02
N ILE A 380 17.32 -21.69 7.83
CA ILE A 380 15.99 -21.32 7.34
C ILE A 380 14.95 -22.45 7.43
N GLY A 381 15.35 -23.64 7.87
CA GLY A 381 14.48 -24.81 7.97
C GLY A 381 14.40 -25.59 6.67
N THR A 382 13.50 -26.58 6.63
CA THR A 382 13.25 -27.46 5.48
C THR A 382 11.81 -27.34 5.00
N GLY A 383 11.54 -27.76 3.76
CA GLY A 383 10.20 -27.82 3.17
C GLY A 383 9.93 -26.72 2.16
N PRO A 384 8.71 -26.68 1.58
CA PRO A 384 8.32 -25.69 0.60
C PRO A 384 8.38 -24.26 1.15
N GLY A 385 8.63 -23.29 0.27
CA GLY A 385 8.69 -21.87 0.63
C GLY A 385 10.02 -21.40 1.20
N ARG A 386 11.01 -22.30 1.37
CA ARG A 386 12.30 -21.95 1.99
C ARG A 386 13.23 -21.17 1.05
N GLY A 387 13.10 -21.35 -0.26
CA GLY A 387 13.79 -20.48 -1.23
C GLY A 387 13.28 -19.03 -1.18
N TYR A 388 11.96 -18.84 -1.01
CA TYR A 388 11.40 -17.49 -0.76
C TYR A 388 11.89 -16.91 0.57
N ALA A 389 11.96 -17.75 1.61
CA ALA A 389 12.50 -17.34 2.92
C ALA A 389 14.01 -17.02 2.85
N LEU A 390 14.77 -17.73 2.02
CA LEU A 390 16.17 -17.40 1.75
C LEU A 390 16.30 -16.01 1.13
N LEU A 391 15.45 -15.67 0.16
CA LEU A 391 15.46 -14.33 -0.40
C LEU A 391 15.10 -13.27 0.66
N PHE A 392 14.15 -13.58 1.54
CA PHE A 392 13.77 -12.70 2.65
C PHE A 392 14.96 -12.44 3.60
N LEU A 393 15.75 -13.49 3.88
CA LEU A 393 17.00 -13.40 4.65
C LEU A 393 18.04 -12.51 3.96
N LEU A 394 18.31 -12.76 2.68
CA LEU A 394 19.30 -12.01 1.90
C LEU A 394 18.92 -10.52 1.79
N VAL A 395 17.64 -10.25 1.56
CA VAL A 395 17.08 -8.89 1.53
C VAL A 395 17.22 -8.20 2.88
N GLY A 396 16.97 -8.92 3.99
CA GLY A 396 17.17 -8.40 5.34
C GLY A 396 18.62 -8.03 5.63
N ILE A 397 19.57 -8.89 5.24
CA ILE A 397 21.02 -8.62 5.36
C ILE A 397 21.41 -7.40 4.51
N LEU A 398 20.96 -7.35 3.25
CA LEU A 398 21.26 -6.24 2.34
C LEU A 398 20.69 -4.90 2.84
N TYR A 399 19.54 -4.95 3.52
CA TYR A 399 18.91 -3.74 4.06
C TYR A 399 19.67 -3.18 5.29
N ILE A 400 20.40 -4.02 6.01
CA ILE A 400 21.23 -3.60 7.15
C ILE A 400 22.57 -3.01 6.68
N CYS A 401 23.14 -3.48 5.56
CA CYS A 401 24.41 -3.01 4.99
C CYS A 401 24.26 -1.66 4.29
#